data_8e29642accd5f2f24a98eadcdd51cc30
#
_entry.id   8e29642accd5f2f24a98eadcdd51cc30
#
_cell.length_a   1.000
_cell.length_b   1.000
_cell.length_c   1.000
_cell.angle_alpha   90.00
_cell.angle_beta   90.00
_cell.angle_gamma   90.00
#
_symmetry.space_group_name_H-M   'P 1'
#
loop_
_entity.id
_entity.type
_entity.pdbx_description
1 polymer ?
#
loop_
_entity_poly.entity_id
_entity_poly.type
_entity_poly.pdbx_seq_one_letter_code
_entity_poly.pdbx_strand_id
1 'polypeptide(L)'
;GRKHILNSNIKLGYGSDIVFQHNNYDCGNEYSCWLRSGTDPFRALKAATSINAEIIGIKDVGRIEEGAYADIAAWSKDILTDHRALMDCAFVMKNGRTYPTESSLDGQ
;
A
#
# COMPACT_ATOMS: atom_id res chain seq x y z
N GLY A 1 -22.66 1.71 -7.66
CA GLY A 1 -21.40 1.51 -8.35
C GLY A 1 -20.20 1.63 -7.44
N ARG A 2 -19.04 1.40 -8.01
CA ARG A 2 -17.77 1.44 -7.28
C ARG A 2 -17.56 2.77 -6.52
N LYS A 3 -17.83 3.88 -7.19
CA LYS A 3 -17.67 5.21 -6.60
C LYS A 3 -18.57 5.42 -5.39
N HIS A 4 -19.79 4.91 -5.45
CA HIS A 4 -20.74 4.97 -4.34
C HIS A 4 -20.22 4.21 -3.12
N ILE A 5 -19.69 3.00 -3.34
CA ILE A 5 -19.13 2.18 -2.27
C ILE A 5 -17.90 2.87 -1.66
N LEU A 6 -17.02 3.42 -2.48
CA LEU A 6 -15.80 4.08 -2.02
C LEU A 6 -16.09 5.33 -1.19
N ASN A 7 -17.24 5.98 -1.40
CA ASN A 7 -17.62 7.16 -0.65
C ASN A 7 -18.49 6.85 0.57
N SER A 8 -18.77 5.58 0.84
CA SER A 8 -19.54 5.16 2.00
C SER A 8 -18.67 5.06 3.26
N ASN A 9 -19.31 4.86 4.42
CA ASN A 9 -18.60 4.65 5.68
C ASN A 9 -18.28 3.19 5.97
N ILE A 10 -18.49 2.32 5.00
CA ILE A 10 -18.21 0.89 5.14
C ILE A 10 -16.69 0.67 5.22
N LYS A 11 -16.26 -0.29 6.04
CA LYS A 11 -14.85 -0.71 6.06
C LYS A 11 -14.52 -1.39 4.75
N LEU A 12 -13.56 -0.82 4.02
CA LEU A 12 -13.11 -1.35 2.74
C LEU A 12 -11.63 -1.70 2.81
N GLY A 13 -11.30 -2.95 2.49
CA GLY A 13 -9.96 -3.35 2.16
C GLY A 13 -9.84 -3.44 0.65
N TYR A 14 -8.63 -3.67 0.13
CA TYR A 14 -8.49 -3.87 -1.29
C TYR A 14 -7.54 -5.00 -1.65
N GLY A 15 -7.73 -5.52 -2.85
CA GLY A 15 -6.84 -6.51 -3.45
C GLY A 15 -6.75 -6.26 -4.94
N SER A 16 -5.65 -6.64 -5.54
CA SER A 16 -5.40 -6.40 -6.96
C SER A 16 -5.77 -7.55 -7.86
N ASP A 17 -5.87 -8.76 -7.30
CA ASP A 17 -6.21 -9.99 -8.05
C ASP A 17 -5.35 -10.17 -9.30
N ILE A 18 -4.03 -10.05 -9.15
CA ILE A 18 -3.08 -10.12 -10.25
C ILE A 18 -2.78 -11.58 -10.58
N VAL A 19 -3.70 -12.27 -11.24
CA VAL A 19 -3.56 -13.71 -11.51
C VAL A 19 -2.90 -14.00 -12.86
N PHE A 20 -3.15 -13.16 -13.84
CA PHE A 20 -2.72 -13.44 -15.21
C PHE A 20 -1.74 -12.41 -15.78
N GLN A 21 -1.19 -11.56 -14.95
CA GLN A 21 -0.27 -10.52 -15.42
C GLN A 21 1.17 -11.02 -15.31
N HIS A 22 1.71 -11.44 -16.42
CA HIS A 22 3.08 -11.89 -16.50
C HIS A 22 4.05 -10.75 -16.17
N ASN A 23 5.01 -11.02 -15.29
CA ASN A 23 6.09 -10.10 -14.96
C ASN A 23 5.64 -8.78 -14.35
N ASN A 24 4.39 -8.68 -13.91
CA ASN A 24 3.90 -7.46 -13.30
C ASN A 24 3.69 -7.67 -11.81
N TYR A 25 4.71 -7.35 -11.05
CA TYR A 25 4.64 -7.38 -9.59
C TYR A 25 4.33 -6.02 -9.01
N ASP A 26 3.74 -5.16 -9.81
CA ASP A 26 3.47 -3.79 -9.43
C ASP A 26 2.14 -3.68 -8.69
N CYS A 27 2.22 -3.87 -7.39
CA CYS A 27 1.05 -3.80 -6.51
C CYS A 27 0.53 -2.37 -6.34
N GLY A 28 1.28 -1.38 -6.78
CA GLY A 28 0.87 0.01 -6.72
C GLY A 28 -0.26 0.36 -7.69
N ASN A 29 -0.47 -0.47 -8.71
CA ASN A 29 -1.54 -0.23 -9.68
C ASN A 29 -2.93 -0.18 -9.04
N GLU A 30 -3.20 -1.02 -8.06
CA GLU A 30 -4.50 -1.02 -7.39
C GLU A 30 -4.72 0.29 -6.63
N TYR A 31 -3.70 0.78 -5.95
CA TYR A 31 -3.75 2.06 -5.26
C TYR A 31 -4.04 3.20 -6.24
N SER A 32 -3.35 3.20 -7.39
CA SER A 32 -3.60 4.19 -8.45
C SER A 32 -5.03 4.12 -8.98
N CYS A 33 -5.57 2.91 -9.16
CA CYS A 33 -6.96 2.73 -9.61
C CYS A 33 -7.95 3.32 -8.62
N TRP A 34 -7.73 3.13 -7.32
CA TRP A 34 -8.61 3.69 -6.30
C TRP A 34 -8.59 5.21 -6.33
N LEU A 35 -7.42 5.82 -6.49
CA LEU A 35 -7.30 7.27 -6.57
C LEU A 35 -7.98 7.83 -7.81
N ARG A 36 -7.82 7.16 -8.95
CA ARG A 36 -8.51 7.56 -10.19
C ARG A 36 -10.02 7.44 -10.09
N SER A 37 -10.51 6.58 -9.20
CA SER A 37 -11.95 6.45 -8.93
C SER A 37 -12.48 7.50 -7.96
N GLY A 38 -11.64 8.44 -7.52
CA GLY A 38 -12.04 9.52 -6.63
C GLY A 38 -11.93 9.22 -5.15
N THR A 39 -11.25 8.15 -4.78
CA THR A 39 -11.02 7.80 -3.37
C THR A 39 -10.00 8.76 -2.76
N ASP A 40 -10.27 9.23 -1.55
CA ASP A 40 -9.30 9.98 -0.78
C ASP A 40 -8.01 9.17 -0.59
N PRO A 41 -6.82 9.74 -0.89
CA PRO A 41 -5.57 9.00 -0.81
C PRO A 41 -5.30 8.39 0.57
N PHE A 42 -5.60 9.12 1.62
CA PHE A 42 -5.39 8.62 2.98
C PHE A 42 -6.28 7.42 3.28
N ARG A 43 -7.52 7.47 2.82
CA ARG A 43 -8.45 6.34 2.96
C ARG A 43 -7.98 5.12 2.17
N ALA A 44 -7.47 5.33 0.95
CA ALA A 44 -6.92 4.25 0.13
C ALA A 44 -5.73 3.60 0.81
N LEU A 45 -4.84 4.40 1.40
CA LEU A 45 -3.68 3.90 2.11
C LEU A 45 -4.08 3.08 3.34
N LYS A 46 -5.05 3.55 4.10
CA LYS A 46 -5.57 2.80 5.26
C LYS A 46 -6.21 1.49 4.83
N ALA A 47 -6.94 1.50 3.72
CA ALA A 47 -7.55 0.27 3.18
C ALA A 47 -6.50 -0.76 2.81
N ALA A 48 -5.35 -0.31 2.29
CA ALA A 48 -4.24 -1.19 1.92
C ALA A 48 -3.45 -1.73 3.11
N THR A 49 -3.55 -1.10 4.26
CA THR A 49 -2.71 -1.41 5.43
C THR A 49 -3.53 -1.82 6.63
N SER A 50 -3.90 -0.88 7.49
CA SER A 50 -4.53 -1.19 8.77
C SER A 50 -5.92 -1.81 8.62
N ILE A 51 -6.73 -1.33 7.69
CA ILE A 51 -8.09 -1.86 7.50
C ILE A 51 -8.03 -3.25 6.87
N ASN A 52 -7.15 -3.49 5.91
CA ASN A 52 -6.95 -4.83 5.35
C ASN A 52 -6.51 -5.82 6.43
N ALA A 53 -5.56 -5.44 7.27
CA ALA A 53 -5.10 -6.28 8.38
C ALA A 53 -6.24 -6.62 9.33
N GLU A 54 -7.10 -5.66 9.64
CA GLU A 54 -8.25 -5.85 10.50
C GLU A 54 -9.29 -6.80 9.88
N ILE A 55 -9.57 -6.64 8.59
CA ILE A 55 -10.52 -7.50 7.87
C ILE A 55 -10.03 -8.94 7.84
N ILE A 56 -8.74 -9.16 7.57
CA ILE A 56 -8.13 -10.49 7.53
C ILE A 56 -8.01 -11.10 8.93
N GLY A 57 -7.98 -10.26 9.97
CA GLY A 57 -7.87 -10.72 11.36
C GLY A 57 -6.44 -10.95 11.83
N ILE A 58 -5.47 -10.35 11.18
CA ILE A 58 -4.06 -10.43 11.58
C ILE A 58 -3.76 -9.29 12.53
N LYS A 59 -3.23 -9.62 13.71
CA LYS A 59 -2.89 -8.62 14.73
C LYS A 59 -1.49 -8.07 14.53
N ASP A 60 -1.29 -6.86 14.99
CA ASP A 60 0.02 -6.21 15.10
C ASP A 60 0.73 -5.98 13.76
N VAL A 61 -0.03 -5.90 12.67
CA VAL A 61 0.46 -5.56 11.34
C VAL A 61 -0.40 -4.46 10.74
N GLY A 62 0.10 -3.83 9.68
CA GLY A 62 -0.64 -2.82 8.92
C GLY A 62 -0.60 -1.43 9.51
N ARG A 63 0.20 -1.19 10.54
CA ARG A 63 0.35 0.12 11.15
C ARG A 63 1.73 0.28 11.78
N ILE A 64 2.15 1.50 11.93
CA ILE A 64 3.42 1.84 12.59
C ILE A 64 3.10 2.31 14.00
N GLU A 65 3.25 1.42 14.98
CA GLU A 65 3.06 1.75 16.38
C GLU A 65 3.86 0.80 17.25
N GLU A 66 4.07 1.18 18.51
CA GLU A 66 4.78 0.36 19.47
C GLU A 66 4.04 -0.97 19.66
N GLY A 67 4.78 -2.06 19.62
CA GLY A 67 4.22 -3.40 19.73
C GLY A 67 3.83 -4.06 18.43
N ALA A 68 3.76 -3.30 17.32
CA ALA A 68 3.48 -3.85 16.00
C ALA A 68 4.75 -4.37 15.34
N TYR A 69 4.58 -5.31 14.40
CA TYR A 69 5.70 -5.80 13.60
C TYR A 69 6.26 -4.65 12.76
N ALA A 70 7.59 -4.61 12.65
CA ALA A 70 8.26 -3.59 11.86
C ALA A 70 8.29 -4.01 10.38
N ASP A 71 7.13 -3.95 9.75
CA ASP A 71 6.90 -4.16 8.31
C ASP A 71 6.63 -2.78 7.72
N ILE A 72 7.65 -2.17 7.12
CA ILE A 72 7.63 -0.74 6.76
C ILE A 72 8.15 -0.57 5.34
N ALA A 73 7.46 0.27 4.57
CA ALA A 73 7.92 0.73 3.28
C ALA A 73 7.93 2.25 3.28
N ALA A 74 8.90 2.84 2.59
CA ALA A 74 9.01 4.28 2.50
C ALA A 74 9.39 4.71 1.09
N TRP A 75 8.95 5.89 0.72
CA TRP A 75 9.17 6.46 -0.61
C TRP A 75 9.78 7.85 -0.46
N SER A 76 10.59 8.23 -1.43
CA SER A 76 11.22 9.56 -1.42
C SER A 76 10.25 10.68 -1.80
N LYS A 77 9.12 10.34 -2.42
CA LYS A 77 8.08 11.29 -2.79
C LYS A 77 6.80 10.98 -2.02
N ASP A 78 5.93 11.97 -1.91
CA ASP A 78 4.68 11.84 -1.17
C ASP A 78 3.67 11.01 -1.96
N ILE A 79 3.41 9.79 -1.50
CA ILE A 79 2.46 8.88 -2.14
C ILE A 79 1.00 9.33 -1.99
N LEU A 80 0.71 10.28 -1.11
CA LEU A 80 -0.64 10.83 -0.96
C LEU A 80 -0.96 11.87 -2.04
N THR A 81 0.06 12.54 -2.57
CA THR A 81 -0.12 13.59 -3.59
C THR A 81 0.23 13.10 -4.99
N ASP A 82 1.13 12.12 -5.09
CA ASP A 82 1.53 11.54 -6.39
C ASP A 82 1.47 10.03 -6.30
N HIS A 83 0.38 9.45 -6.78
CA HIS A 83 0.18 7.99 -6.71
C HIS A 83 1.24 7.21 -7.48
N ARG A 84 1.89 7.81 -8.48
CA ARG A 84 2.96 7.15 -9.24
C ARG A 84 4.23 7.00 -8.42
N ALA A 85 4.38 7.78 -7.37
CA ALA A 85 5.53 7.66 -6.46
C ALA A 85 5.56 6.28 -5.78
N LEU A 86 4.42 5.61 -5.66
CA LEU A 86 4.33 4.28 -5.05
C LEU A 86 5.14 3.24 -5.81
N MET A 87 5.38 3.46 -7.10
CA MET A 87 6.16 2.54 -7.95
C MET A 87 7.65 2.60 -7.67
N ASP A 88 8.12 3.63 -6.96
CA ASP A 88 9.55 3.86 -6.72
C ASP A 88 9.83 3.84 -5.22
N CYS A 89 9.74 2.66 -4.64
CA CYS A 89 9.96 2.46 -3.22
C CYS A 89 11.45 2.59 -2.87
N ALA A 90 11.76 3.44 -1.89
CA ALA A 90 13.14 3.71 -1.49
C ALA A 90 13.62 2.85 -0.33
N PHE A 91 12.69 2.29 0.46
CA PHE A 91 13.03 1.56 1.68
C PHE A 91 12.00 0.48 1.96
N VAL A 92 12.47 -0.73 2.26
CA VAL A 92 11.62 -1.85 2.63
C VAL A 92 12.21 -2.53 3.86
N MET A 93 11.36 -2.74 4.85
CA MET A 93 11.69 -3.48 6.07
C MET A 93 10.61 -4.54 6.33
N LYS A 94 11.02 -5.73 6.67
CA LYS A 94 10.14 -6.83 7.05
C LYS A 94 10.59 -7.39 8.38
N ASN A 95 9.72 -7.33 9.37
CA ASN A 95 9.98 -7.82 10.73
C ASN A 95 11.30 -7.26 11.30
N GLY A 96 11.51 -5.95 11.08
CA GLY A 96 12.70 -5.27 11.55
C GLY A 96 13.96 -5.45 10.72
N ARG A 97 13.88 -6.23 9.63
CA ARG A 97 15.00 -6.50 8.74
C ARG A 97 14.84 -5.72 7.44
N THR A 98 15.90 -5.01 7.04
CA THR A 98 15.89 -4.24 5.80
C THR A 98 16.23 -5.10 4.59
N TYR A 99 15.60 -4.75 3.46
CA TYR A 99 15.83 -5.43 2.19
C TYR A 99 16.20 -4.40 1.12
N PRO A 100 17.02 -4.79 0.12
CA PRO A 100 17.39 -3.86 -0.94
C PRO A 100 16.21 -3.56 -1.85
N THR A 101 16.19 -2.34 -2.39
CA THR A 101 15.24 -1.91 -3.40
C THR A 101 16.00 -1.52 -4.65
N GLU A 102 15.31 -1.31 -5.77
CA GLU A 102 15.97 -0.84 -6.99
C GLU A 102 16.68 0.49 -6.75
N SER A 103 16.04 1.40 -6.02
CA SER A 103 16.65 2.68 -5.66
C SER A 103 17.93 2.52 -4.85
N SER A 104 17.94 1.60 -3.88
CA SER A 104 19.12 1.37 -3.03
C SER A 104 20.25 0.70 -3.79
N LEU A 105 19.93 -0.16 -4.77
CA LEU A 105 20.95 -0.80 -5.62
C LEU A 105 21.56 0.19 -6.59
N ASP A 106 20.74 1.07 -7.17
CA ASP A 106 21.20 2.09 -8.13
C ASP A 106 22.03 3.18 -7.45
N GLY A 107 21.83 3.41 -6.17
CA GLY A 107 22.52 4.41 -5.40
C GLY A 107 23.94 4.02 -4.97
N GLN A 108 24.38 2.83 -5.37
CA GLN A 108 25.74 2.36 -5.05
C GLN A 108 26.72 2.57 -6.22
#